data_8da9c64b21769e1e62df44312d2c9a99
#
_entry.id   8da9c64b21769e1e62df44312d2c9a99
#
_cell.length_a   1.000
_cell.length_b   1.000
_cell.length_c   1.000
_cell.angle_alpha   90.00
_cell.angle_beta   90.00
_cell.angle_gamma   90.00
#
_symmetry.space_group_name_H-M   'P 1'
#
loop_
_entity.id
_entity.type
_entity.pdbx_description
1 polymer ?
#
loop_
_entity_poly.entity_id
_entity_poly.type
_entity_poly.pdbx_seq_one_letter_code
_entity_poly.pdbx_strand_id
1 'polypeptide(L)'
;IFLNPSDVGGRYAALTFVGLVPAALMGLEFEKLLDYAEEMLETCQPDVPWEYNPAAWLSEYIAERFFLGQDKLTIMADPLLRPYALWIEQLVAESLGKEFTGVIPIVGETPGSPTVYGPDRIFVYLGLRGRQDLYRRLFADLKEAGFPLRPYWLEDRYEIGAECIRWELAVALCGVWLGVNPFDEPDVIFSKKKTKEVLETFKQTGEFPVEFYLDDDLQIGFLYAGGLKVQYPRLRAVVKKFLYETPPWGYFAFLPFLPYDEEIEEIFTDLRTLMRGRRQCSTILGFGPRYLHSTGQLFKGGPRTGRFLIFTRKGRVAEQEIPGWGFTFWDLEFAQAYGDFQALGERERPVLHIHFTENYKEDLRKFYRFMEEITRLSDEEE
;
A
#
# COMPACT_ATOMS: atom_id res chain seq x y z
N ILE A 1 -12.05 -23.24 -21.08
CA ILE A 1 -11.08 -23.07 -19.97
C ILE A 1 -9.85 -22.44 -20.59
N PHE A 2 -9.41 -21.32 -20.03
CA PHE A 2 -8.16 -20.66 -20.40
C PHE A 2 -7.13 -20.95 -19.31
N LEU A 3 -6.03 -21.58 -19.67
CA LEU A 3 -4.97 -21.94 -18.73
C LEU A 3 -3.90 -20.83 -18.75
N ASN A 4 -3.71 -20.20 -17.61
CA ASN A 4 -2.66 -19.21 -17.45
C ASN A 4 -1.30 -19.91 -17.28
N PRO A 5 -0.17 -19.34 -17.75
CA PRO A 5 1.14 -19.85 -17.45
C PRO A 5 1.37 -19.98 -15.94
N SER A 6 1.81 -21.14 -15.47
CA SER A 6 1.94 -21.45 -14.04
C SER A 6 3.12 -20.74 -13.37
N ASP A 7 4.05 -20.24 -14.16
CA ASP A 7 5.27 -19.56 -13.75
C ASP A 7 5.16 -18.02 -13.75
N VAL A 8 4.00 -17.49 -14.17
CA VAL A 8 3.72 -16.04 -14.14
C VAL A 8 2.97 -15.69 -12.84
N GLY A 9 3.61 -14.94 -11.95
CA GLY A 9 3.00 -14.44 -10.73
C GLY A 9 1.89 -13.40 -11.00
N GLY A 10 0.92 -13.28 -10.07
CA GLY A 10 -0.29 -12.45 -10.26
C GLY A 10 0.00 -10.99 -10.65
N ARG A 11 1.02 -10.36 -10.06
CA ARG A 11 1.40 -8.97 -10.37
C ARG A 11 1.94 -8.75 -11.78
N TYR A 12 2.44 -9.82 -12.45
CA TYR A 12 2.91 -9.82 -13.82
C TYR A 12 1.88 -10.40 -14.81
N ALA A 13 0.64 -10.67 -14.35
CA ALA A 13 -0.35 -11.38 -15.14
C ALA A 13 -1.37 -10.46 -15.86
N ALA A 14 -1.17 -9.14 -15.84
CA ALA A 14 -2.12 -8.17 -16.39
C ALA A 14 -2.42 -8.43 -17.89
N LEU A 15 -1.41 -8.75 -18.68
CA LEU A 15 -1.54 -9.03 -20.12
C LEU A 15 -1.65 -10.54 -20.44
N THR A 16 -1.96 -11.37 -19.46
CA THR A 16 -2.26 -12.79 -19.63
C THR A 16 -3.77 -13.04 -19.68
N PHE A 17 -4.21 -14.29 -19.75
CA PHE A 17 -5.63 -14.62 -19.71
C PHE A 17 -6.36 -14.12 -18.46
N VAL A 18 -5.64 -13.88 -17.35
CA VAL A 18 -6.19 -13.32 -16.10
C VAL A 18 -6.79 -11.93 -16.36
N GLY A 19 -6.11 -11.08 -17.11
CA GLY A 19 -6.62 -9.75 -17.46
C GLY A 19 -7.40 -9.72 -18.77
N LEU A 20 -6.95 -10.44 -19.82
CA LEU A 20 -7.51 -10.34 -21.15
C LEU A 20 -8.90 -10.99 -21.28
N VAL A 21 -9.17 -12.11 -20.59
CA VAL A 21 -10.50 -12.76 -20.65
C VAL A 21 -11.58 -11.87 -20.02
N PRO A 22 -11.40 -11.31 -18.82
CA PRO A 22 -12.35 -10.31 -18.32
C PRO A 22 -12.50 -9.08 -19.23
N ALA A 23 -11.39 -8.56 -19.78
CA ALA A 23 -11.44 -7.43 -20.72
C ALA A 23 -12.31 -7.72 -21.94
N ALA A 24 -12.12 -8.89 -22.56
CA ALA A 24 -12.93 -9.33 -23.68
C ALA A 24 -14.41 -9.49 -23.33
N LEU A 25 -14.71 -10.09 -22.15
CA LEU A 25 -16.08 -10.24 -21.66
C LEU A 25 -16.77 -8.90 -21.35
N MET A 26 -16.02 -7.89 -20.99
CA MET A 26 -16.50 -6.52 -20.79
C MET A 26 -16.66 -5.73 -22.11
N GLY A 27 -16.27 -6.32 -23.25
CA GLY A 27 -16.36 -5.68 -24.57
C GLY A 27 -15.27 -4.64 -24.80
N LEU A 28 -14.12 -4.74 -24.12
CA LEU A 28 -12.97 -3.87 -24.39
C LEU A 28 -12.24 -4.34 -25.67
N GLU A 29 -11.66 -3.41 -26.38
CA GLU A 29 -10.81 -3.65 -27.56
C GLU A 29 -9.42 -4.16 -27.09
N PHE A 30 -9.38 -5.40 -26.59
CA PHE A 30 -8.17 -5.96 -26.00
C PHE A 30 -7.06 -6.18 -27.04
N GLU A 31 -7.40 -6.36 -28.33
CA GLU A 31 -6.40 -6.39 -29.41
C GLU A 31 -5.63 -5.08 -29.46
N LYS A 32 -6.30 -3.94 -29.39
CA LYS A 32 -5.65 -2.63 -29.39
C LYS A 32 -4.71 -2.45 -28.18
N LEU A 33 -5.12 -3.00 -27.01
CA LEU A 33 -4.26 -3.00 -25.83
C LEU A 33 -3.01 -3.85 -26.03
N LEU A 34 -3.14 -4.99 -26.70
CA LEU A 34 -2.00 -5.87 -27.03
C LEU A 34 -1.11 -5.26 -28.11
N ASP A 35 -1.65 -4.57 -29.12
CA ASP A 35 -0.87 -3.86 -30.14
C ASP A 35 0.07 -2.83 -29.47
N TYR A 36 -0.44 -2.01 -28.57
CA TYR A 36 0.40 -1.07 -27.77
C TYR A 36 1.44 -1.79 -26.91
N ALA A 37 1.07 -2.94 -26.32
CA ALA A 37 2.00 -3.72 -25.52
C ALA A 37 3.14 -4.28 -26.39
N GLU A 38 2.84 -4.78 -27.59
CA GLU A 38 3.82 -5.30 -28.55
C GLU A 38 4.78 -4.20 -29.01
N GLU A 39 4.25 -3.02 -29.40
CA GLU A 39 5.06 -1.86 -29.76
C GLU A 39 6.04 -1.46 -28.63
N MET A 40 5.58 -1.44 -27.37
CA MET A 40 6.45 -1.16 -26.23
C MET A 40 7.49 -2.28 -26.04
N LEU A 41 7.11 -3.53 -26.18
CA LEU A 41 8.01 -4.69 -26.05
C LEU A 41 9.14 -4.64 -27.08
N GLU A 42 8.83 -4.24 -28.32
CA GLU A 42 9.84 -4.04 -29.37
C GLU A 42 10.88 -2.97 -28.98
N THR A 43 10.42 -1.87 -28.37
CA THR A 43 11.32 -0.79 -27.91
C THR A 43 12.11 -1.16 -26.64
N CYS A 44 11.74 -2.23 -25.96
CA CYS A 44 12.40 -2.71 -24.75
C CYS A 44 13.26 -3.96 -24.95
N GLN A 45 13.51 -4.39 -26.20
CA GLN A 45 14.35 -5.56 -26.50
C GLN A 45 15.79 -5.36 -26.02
N PRO A 46 16.54 -6.46 -25.74
CA PRO A 46 17.90 -6.40 -25.19
C PRO A 46 18.93 -5.74 -26.12
N ASP A 47 18.67 -5.69 -27.41
CA ASP A 47 19.52 -5.07 -28.45
C ASP A 47 19.22 -3.57 -28.65
N VAL A 48 18.15 -3.05 -28.03
CA VAL A 48 17.85 -1.61 -28.04
C VAL A 48 18.82 -0.90 -27.09
N PRO A 49 19.58 0.11 -27.57
CA PRO A 49 20.47 0.85 -26.70
C PRO A 49 19.73 1.43 -25.49
N TRP A 50 20.42 1.45 -24.33
CA TRP A 50 19.85 1.89 -23.05
C TRP A 50 19.14 3.24 -23.12
N GLU A 51 19.73 4.18 -23.88
CA GLU A 51 19.22 5.54 -24.06
C GLU A 51 17.86 5.61 -24.78
N TYR A 52 17.48 4.56 -25.48
CA TYR A 52 16.22 4.44 -26.23
C TYR A 52 15.24 3.43 -25.64
N ASN A 53 15.63 2.75 -24.56
CA ASN A 53 14.81 1.73 -23.93
C ASN A 53 13.95 2.34 -22.81
N PRO A 54 12.60 2.45 -22.97
CA PRO A 54 11.73 3.13 -22.01
C PRO A 54 11.67 2.46 -20.63
N ALA A 55 11.78 1.13 -20.56
CA ALA A 55 11.80 0.40 -19.30
C ALA A 55 13.13 0.58 -18.57
N ALA A 56 14.24 0.58 -19.29
CA ALA A 56 15.57 0.87 -18.75
C ALA A 56 15.61 2.28 -18.13
N TRP A 57 15.09 3.27 -18.82
CA TRP A 57 14.99 4.65 -18.31
C TRP A 57 14.16 4.79 -17.03
N LEU A 58 13.03 4.09 -16.97
CA LEU A 58 12.20 4.11 -15.76
C LEU A 58 12.92 3.41 -14.60
N SER A 59 13.58 2.28 -14.88
CA SER A 59 14.35 1.56 -13.85
C SER A 59 15.51 2.38 -13.32
N GLU A 60 16.27 3.04 -14.21
CA GLU A 60 17.37 3.93 -13.83
C GLU A 60 16.88 5.09 -12.98
N TYR A 61 15.80 5.75 -13.40
CA TYR A 61 15.20 6.84 -12.62
C TYR A 61 14.84 6.40 -11.21
N ILE A 62 14.19 5.25 -11.04
CA ILE A 62 13.81 4.73 -9.73
C ILE A 62 15.04 4.33 -8.92
N ALA A 63 15.98 3.59 -9.52
CA ALA A 63 17.16 3.06 -8.84
C ALA A 63 18.14 4.18 -8.44
N GLU A 64 18.43 5.13 -9.34
CA GLU A 64 19.28 6.29 -9.02
C GLU A 64 18.72 7.04 -7.81
N ARG A 65 17.43 7.34 -7.81
CA ARG A 65 16.78 8.06 -6.72
C ARG A 65 16.79 7.27 -5.43
N PHE A 66 16.54 5.97 -5.50
CA PHE A 66 16.64 5.08 -4.36
C PHE A 66 18.04 5.13 -3.70
N PHE A 67 19.11 5.05 -4.48
CA PHE A 67 20.49 5.15 -3.96
C PHE A 67 20.85 6.53 -3.42
N LEU A 68 20.13 7.57 -3.82
CA LEU A 68 20.21 8.92 -3.24
C LEU A 68 19.36 9.10 -1.97
N GLY A 69 18.72 8.02 -1.47
CA GLY A 69 17.85 8.06 -0.29
C GLY A 69 16.42 8.51 -0.57
N GLN A 70 16.01 8.57 -1.84
CA GLN A 70 14.66 8.92 -2.27
C GLN A 70 13.90 7.66 -2.64
N ASP A 71 13.45 6.93 -1.63
CA ASP A 71 12.82 5.62 -1.74
C ASP A 71 11.28 5.64 -1.78
N LYS A 72 10.63 6.82 -1.67
CA LYS A 72 9.17 6.97 -1.68
C LYS A 72 8.68 7.35 -3.07
N LEU A 73 8.30 6.37 -3.87
CA LEU A 73 7.76 6.54 -5.21
C LEU A 73 6.29 6.96 -5.16
N THR A 74 6.02 8.25 -5.26
CA THR A 74 4.65 8.79 -5.29
C THR A 74 4.08 8.70 -6.70
N ILE A 75 3.05 7.88 -6.85
CA ILE A 75 2.38 7.65 -8.13
C ILE A 75 1.09 8.46 -8.15
N MET A 76 1.11 9.54 -8.91
CA MET A 76 -0.06 10.35 -9.21
C MET A 76 -0.67 9.90 -10.54
N ALA A 77 -1.98 9.85 -10.63
CA ALA A 77 -2.65 9.43 -11.85
C ALA A 77 -3.88 10.30 -12.15
N ASP A 78 -4.20 10.45 -13.43
CA ASP A 78 -5.50 10.93 -13.83
C ASP A 78 -6.60 10.09 -13.17
N PRO A 79 -7.73 10.66 -12.76
CA PRO A 79 -8.82 9.91 -12.12
C PRO A 79 -9.25 8.64 -12.85
N LEU A 80 -9.19 8.63 -14.18
CA LEU A 80 -9.51 7.44 -14.99
C LEU A 80 -8.41 6.36 -14.93
N LEU A 81 -7.19 6.71 -14.55
CA LEU A 81 -6.05 5.81 -14.44
C LEU A 81 -5.73 5.41 -12.97
N ARG A 82 -6.51 5.87 -11.99
CA ARG A 82 -6.31 5.51 -10.57
C ARG A 82 -6.27 3.99 -10.31
N PRO A 83 -7.17 3.17 -10.88
CA PRO A 83 -7.10 1.71 -10.67
C PRO A 83 -5.80 1.11 -11.20
N TYR A 84 -5.24 1.66 -12.27
CA TYR A 84 -3.96 1.25 -12.81
C TYR A 84 -2.79 1.59 -11.86
N ALA A 85 -2.83 2.75 -11.20
CA ALA A 85 -1.83 3.11 -10.19
C ALA A 85 -1.79 2.11 -9.01
N LEU A 86 -2.94 1.51 -8.63
CA LEU A 86 -3.00 0.45 -7.61
C LEU A 86 -2.33 -0.86 -8.07
N TRP A 87 -2.34 -1.16 -9.37
CA TRP A 87 -1.59 -2.28 -9.91
C TRP A 87 -0.07 -2.02 -9.87
N ILE A 88 0.36 -0.79 -10.20
CA ILE A 88 1.79 -0.40 -10.06
C ILE A 88 2.21 -0.48 -8.58
N GLU A 89 1.36 -0.06 -7.64
CA GLU A 89 1.61 -0.21 -6.20
C GLU A 89 1.92 -1.67 -5.85
N GLN A 90 1.08 -2.61 -6.29
CA GLN A 90 1.32 -4.03 -6.09
C GLN A 90 2.62 -4.48 -6.74
N LEU A 91 2.82 -4.17 -8.01
CA LEU A 91 4.00 -4.57 -8.76
C LEU A 91 5.29 -4.13 -8.08
N VAL A 92 5.39 -2.87 -7.69
CA VAL A 92 6.57 -2.31 -7.02
C VAL A 92 6.75 -2.89 -5.61
N ALA A 93 5.70 -2.87 -4.78
CA ALA A 93 5.78 -3.29 -3.38
C ALA A 93 6.12 -4.79 -3.25
N GLU A 94 5.46 -5.64 -4.02
CA GLU A 94 5.61 -7.09 -3.92
C GLU A 94 6.90 -7.59 -4.59
N SER A 95 7.38 -6.89 -5.63
CA SER A 95 8.63 -7.25 -6.31
C SER A 95 9.88 -6.74 -5.60
N LEU A 96 9.87 -5.52 -5.05
CA LEU A 96 11.08 -4.87 -4.54
C LEU A 96 11.17 -4.82 -3.01
N GLY A 97 10.06 -5.02 -2.28
CA GLY A 97 10.01 -4.90 -0.83
C GLY A 97 10.49 -6.16 -0.11
N LYS A 98 11.80 -6.45 -0.10
CA LYS A 98 12.39 -7.69 0.40
C LYS A 98 13.75 -7.44 1.03
N GLU A 99 14.22 -8.37 1.87
CA GLU A 99 15.58 -8.36 2.42
C GLU A 99 15.97 -7.04 3.11
N PHE A 100 14.96 -6.40 3.74
CA PHE A 100 15.06 -5.10 4.43
C PHE A 100 15.36 -3.90 3.51
N THR A 101 15.17 -4.07 2.21
CA THR A 101 15.27 -3.01 1.20
C THR A 101 13.98 -2.88 0.41
N GLY A 102 13.85 -1.85 -0.42
CA GLY A 102 12.75 -1.67 -1.35
C GLY A 102 12.31 -0.24 -1.56
N VAL A 103 11.71 -0.03 -2.72
CA VAL A 103 11.02 1.19 -3.08
C VAL A 103 9.60 1.15 -2.51
N ILE A 104 9.18 2.21 -1.86
CA ILE A 104 7.87 2.31 -1.20
C ILE A 104 6.91 3.08 -2.12
N PRO A 105 5.96 2.40 -2.77
CA PRO A 105 4.98 3.06 -3.63
C PRO A 105 3.92 3.78 -2.80
N ILE A 106 3.67 5.04 -3.12
CA ILE A 106 2.66 5.87 -2.48
C ILE A 106 1.58 6.22 -3.50
N VAL A 107 0.41 5.61 -3.35
CA VAL A 107 -0.73 5.77 -4.26
C VAL A 107 -1.93 6.38 -3.53
N GLY A 108 -2.74 7.17 -4.26
CA GLY A 108 -3.98 7.74 -3.73
C GLY A 108 -3.80 8.76 -2.61
N GLU A 109 -2.60 9.26 -2.39
CA GLU A 109 -2.35 10.38 -1.47
C GLU A 109 -2.85 11.68 -2.12
N THR A 110 -3.68 12.44 -1.40
CA THR A 110 -4.18 13.73 -1.92
C THR A 110 -3.02 14.67 -2.21
N PRO A 111 -2.87 15.22 -3.43
CA PRO A 111 -1.81 16.17 -3.73
C PRO A 111 -1.80 17.37 -2.78
N GLY A 112 -0.62 17.78 -2.34
CA GLY A 112 -0.42 18.90 -1.44
C GLY A 112 0.65 19.88 -1.91
N SER A 113 0.86 20.95 -1.14
CA SER A 113 2.00 21.87 -1.34
C SER A 113 3.33 21.09 -1.22
N PRO A 114 4.38 21.47 -1.96
CA PRO A 114 5.71 20.86 -1.81
C PRO A 114 6.24 20.80 -0.37
N THR A 115 5.84 21.75 0.47
CA THR A 115 6.27 21.84 1.88
C THR A 115 5.82 20.69 2.78
N VAL A 116 4.80 19.90 2.35
CA VAL A 116 4.30 18.76 3.13
C VAL A 116 5.00 17.44 2.78
N TYR A 117 5.90 17.45 1.80
CA TYR A 117 6.63 16.26 1.38
C TYR A 117 8.04 16.24 1.97
N GLY A 118 8.48 15.07 2.42
CA GLY A 118 9.87 14.84 2.81
C GLY A 118 10.81 14.81 1.60
N PRO A 119 12.12 14.98 1.80
CA PRO A 119 13.11 14.98 0.73
C PRO A 119 13.33 13.60 0.09
N ASP A 120 12.77 12.56 0.68
CA ASP A 120 12.81 11.16 0.27
C ASP A 120 11.80 10.81 -0.85
N ARG A 121 11.04 11.82 -1.34
CA ARG A 121 10.00 11.65 -2.36
C ARG A 121 10.53 11.78 -3.77
N ILE A 122 10.06 10.89 -4.63
CA ILE A 122 10.09 11.02 -6.08
C ILE A 122 8.68 10.88 -6.63
N PHE A 123 8.41 11.49 -7.76
CA PHE A 123 7.08 11.55 -8.33
C PHE A 123 7.05 10.97 -9.74
N VAL A 124 6.05 10.16 -10.00
CA VAL A 124 5.62 9.74 -11.33
C VAL A 124 4.16 10.15 -11.52
N TYR A 125 3.85 10.66 -12.68
CA TYR A 125 2.48 10.99 -13.06
C TYR A 125 2.06 10.23 -14.31
N LEU A 126 0.89 9.63 -14.26
CA LEU A 126 0.24 8.97 -15.37
C LEU A 126 -0.99 9.80 -15.78
N GLY A 127 -0.97 10.35 -16.96
CA GLY A 127 -2.01 11.25 -17.45
C GLY A 127 -2.53 10.90 -18.83
N LEU A 128 -3.74 11.34 -19.13
CA LEU A 128 -4.31 11.32 -20.47
C LEU A 128 -4.08 12.66 -21.15
N ARG A 129 -3.67 12.66 -22.43
CA ARG A 129 -3.50 13.89 -23.19
C ARG A 129 -4.79 14.68 -23.27
N GLY A 130 -4.67 15.99 -23.35
CA GLY A 130 -5.82 16.89 -23.28
C GLY A 130 -6.28 17.24 -21.87
N ARG A 131 -5.70 16.59 -20.82
CA ARG A 131 -6.00 16.85 -19.41
C ARG A 131 -4.81 17.40 -18.61
N GLN A 132 -3.76 17.86 -19.29
CA GLN A 132 -2.51 18.35 -18.70
C GLN A 132 -2.70 19.54 -17.75
N ASP A 133 -3.72 20.35 -17.98
CA ASP A 133 -3.96 21.56 -17.19
C ASP A 133 -4.39 21.29 -15.75
N LEU A 134 -4.93 20.09 -15.45
CA LEU A 134 -5.35 19.70 -14.10
C LEU A 134 -4.21 19.80 -13.08
N TYR A 135 -2.97 19.51 -13.48
CA TYR A 135 -1.83 19.40 -12.58
C TYR A 135 -0.69 20.38 -12.94
N ARG A 136 -0.87 21.27 -13.91
CA ARG A 136 0.17 22.18 -14.38
C ARG A 136 0.83 22.95 -13.23
N ARG A 137 0.03 23.53 -12.34
CA ARG A 137 0.54 24.30 -11.19
C ARG A 137 1.31 23.41 -10.23
N LEU A 138 0.75 22.28 -9.85
CA LEU A 138 1.40 21.33 -8.95
C LEU A 138 2.76 20.87 -9.49
N PHE A 139 2.86 20.58 -10.78
CA PHE A 139 4.13 20.18 -11.40
C PHE A 139 5.16 21.29 -11.41
N ALA A 140 4.74 22.54 -11.64
CA ALA A 140 5.61 23.68 -11.54
C ALA A 140 6.14 23.87 -10.12
N ASP A 141 5.25 23.81 -9.13
CA ASP A 141 5.57 23.96 -7.69
C ASP A 141 6.53 22.85 -7.22
N LEU A 142 6.28 21.57 -7.59
CA LEU A 142 7.16 20.44 -7.27
C LEU A 142 8.55 20.59 -7.90
N LYS A 143 8.60 21.00 -9.17
CA LYS A 143 9.85 21.22 -9.90
C LYS A 143 10.66 22.38 -9.29
N GLU A 144 9.99 23.50 -8.97
CA GLU A 144 10.61 24.66 -8.32
C GLU A 144 11.18 24.29 -6.94
N ALA A 145 10.49 23.43 -6.20
CA ALA A 145 10.95 22.90 -4.92
C ALA A 145 12.04 21.81 -5.04
N GLY A 146 12.44 21.44 -6.28
CA GLY A 146 13.53 20.49 -6.52
C GLY A 146 13.13 19.02 -6.44
N PHE A 147 11.84 18.69 -6.40
CA PHE A 147 11.40 17.30 -6.41
C PHE A 147 11.55 16.65 -7.79
N PRO A 148 12.13 15.44 -7.86
CA PRO A 148 12.16 14.67 -9.09
C PRO A 148 10.73 14.30 -9.53
N LEU A 149 10.36 14.63 -10.76
CA LEU A 149 9.05 14.37 -11.34
C LEU A 149 9.18 13.84 -12.77
N ARG A 150 8.57 12.72 -13.07
CA ARG A 150 8.47 12.12 -14.39
C ARG A 150 7.00 11.95 -14.80
N PRO A 151 6.47 12.78 -15.69
CA PRO A 151 5.14 12.60 -16.26
C PRO A 151 5.17 11.68 -17.47
N TYR A 152 4.22 10.75 -17.52
CA TYR A 152 3.91 9.90 -18.68
C TYR A 152 2.52 10.28 -19.17
N TRP A 153 2.39 10.55 -20.45
CA TRP A 153 1.17 11.02 -21.08
C TRP A 153 0.70 9.99 -22.12
N LEU A 154 -0.43 9.37 -21.85
CA LEU A 154 -1.09 8.44 -22.74
C LEU A 154 -2.01 9.21 -23.70
N GLU A 155 -1.90 8.92 -25.00
CA GLU A 155 -2.82 9.46 -26.02
C GLU A 155 -4.21 8.86 -25.86
N ASP A 156 -4.27 7.58 -25.48
CA ASP A 156 -5.44 6.74 -25.42
C ASP A 156 -5.37 5.84 -24.18
N ARG A 157 -6.54 5.47 -23.63
CA ARG A 157 -6.60 4.57 -22.45
C ARG A 157 -6.05 3.17 -22.72
N TYR A 158 -6.02 2.72 -23.96
CA TYR A 158 -5.48 1.40 -24.35
C TYR A 158 -3.93 1.36 -24.32
N GLU A 159 -3.27 2.52 -24.32
CA GLU A 159 -1.82 2.58 -24.08
C GLU A 159 -1.41 2.06 -22.69
N ILE A 160 -2.37 1.76 -21.79
CA ILE A 160 -2.11 0.98 -20.58
C ILE A 160 -1.41 -0.35 -20.91
N GLY A 161 -1.66 -0.95 -22.07
CA GLY A 161 -0.92 -2.12 -22.55
C GLY A 161 0.58 -1.88 -22.64
N ALA A 162 0.98 -0.77 -23.26
CA ALA A 162 2.37 -0.33 -23.31
C ALA A 162 2.96 -0.07 -21.92
N GLU A 163 2.19 0.59 -21.05
CA GLU A 163 2.64 0.87 -19.69
C GLU A 163 2.80 -0.41 -18.86
N CYS A 164 1.97 -1.45 -19.05
CA CYS A 164 2.17 -2.73 -18.39
C CYS A 164 3.56 -3.31 -18.71
N ILE A 165 3.94 -3.37 -19.96
CA ILE A 165 5.27 -3.85 -20.39
C ILE A 165 6.37 -2.96 -19.80
N ARG A 166 6.25 -1.63 -19.91
CA ARG A 166 7.24 -0.69 -19.36
C ARG A 166 7.48 -0.92 -17.88
N TRP A 167 6.41 -0.98 -17.08
CA TRP A 167 6.53 -1.13 -15.63
C TRP A 167 6.98 -2.51 -15.20
N GLU A 168 6.51 -3.57 -15.84
CA GLU A 168 6.94 -4.95 -15.53
C GLU A 168 8.44 -5.13 -15.77
N LEU A 169 8.95 -4.68 -16.93
CA LEU A 169 10.38 -4.73 -17.24
C LEU A 169 11.21 -3.79 -16.36
N ALA A 170 10.74 -2.55 -16.14
CA ALA A 170 11.44 -1.59 -15.28
C ALA A 170 11.57 -2.09 -13.84
N VAL A 171 10.52 -2.69 -13.27
CA VAL A 171 10.55 -3.23 -11.90
C VAL A 171 11.42 -4.48 -11.82
N ALA A 172 11.42 -5.33 -12.86
CA ALA A 172 12.35 -6.46 -12.95
C ALA A 172 13.81 -5.97 -12.95
N LEU A 173 14.13 -4.94 -13.73
CA LEU A 173 15.46 -4.31 -13.74
C LEU A 173 15.79 -3.63 -12.40
N CYS A 174 14.82 -2.99 -11.74
CA CYS A 174 15.02 -2.47 -10.38
C CYS A 174 15.40 -3.58 -9.39
N GLY A 175 14.82 -4.78 -9.52
CA GLY A 175 15.23 -5.94 -8.72
C GLY A 175 16.72 -6.26 -8.85
N VAL A 176 17.27 -6.17 -10.05
CA VAL A 176 18.73 -6.32 -10.28
C VAL A 176 19.53 -5.23 -9.58
N TRP A 177 19.11 -3.95 -9.70
CA TRP A 177 19.78 -2.83 -9.04
C TRP A 177 19.78 -2.95 -7.52
N LEU A 178 18.66 -3.37 -6.94
CA LEU A 178 18.49 -3.51 -5.50
C LEU A 178 19.04 -4.83 -4.94
N GLY A 179 19.41 -5.79 -5.82
CA GLY A 179 19.92 -7.10 -5.42
C GLY A 179 18.85 -8.04 -4.86
N VAL A 180 17.59 -7.87 -5.24
CA VAL A 180 16.46 -8.72 -4.79
C VAL A 180 15.83 -9.48 -5.96
N ASN A 181 15.23 -10.65 -5.68
CA ASN A 181 14.46 -11.38 -6.67
C ASN A 181 13.06 -10.73 -6.84
N PRO A 182 12.73 -10.13 -8.01
CA PRO A 182 11.45 -9.45 -8.19
C PRO A 182 10.26 -10.41 -8.42
N PHE A 183 10.50 -11.72 -8.54
CA PHE A 183 9.50 -12.71 -8.96
C PHE A 183 8.95 -13.60 -7.84
N ASP A 184 9.48 -13.51 -6.62
CA ASP A 184 9.00 -14.24 -5.44
C ASP A 184 8.31 -13.32 -4.40
N GLU A 185 7.65 -13.91 -3.38
CA GLU A 185 6.95 -13.21 -2.29
C GLU A 185 7.00 -14.01 -0.97
N PRO A 186 8.19 -14.19 -0.36
CA PRO A 186 8.39 -15.08 0.78
C PRO A 186 7.58 -14.69 2.04
N ASP A 187 7.33 -13.38 2.25
CA ASP A 187 6.65 -12.90 3.46
C ASP A 187 5.11 -13.02 3.37
N VAL A 188 4.55 -13.17 2.17
CA VAL A 188 3.12 -13.46 1.97
C VAL A 188 2.77 -14.85 2.53
N ILE A 189 3.63 -15.84 2.31
CA ILE A 189 3.46 -17.21 2.83
C ILE A 189 3.44 -17.20 4.36
N PHE A 190 4.30 -16.39 4.98
CA PHE A 190 4.35 -16.26 6.44
C PHE A 190 3.04 -15.75 7.05
N SER A 191 2.44 -14.70 6.47
CA SER A 191 1.14 -14.16 6.93
C SER A 191 0.01 -15.18 6.78
N LYS A 192 -0.04 -15.93 5.67
CA LYS A 192 -1.03 -17.01 5.47
C LYS A 192 -0.95 -18.08 6.55
N LYS A 193 0.27 -18.44 6.98
CA LYS A 193 0.47 -19.39 8.07
C LYS A 193 -0.11 -18.87 9.38
N LYS A 194 0.14 -17.60 9.74
CA LYS A 194 -0.39 -16.98 10.96
C LYS A 194 -1.93 -16.94 10.96
N THR A 195 -2.54 -16.52 9.86
CA THR A 195 -4.00 -16.54 9.70
C THR A 195 -4.57 -17.94 9.94
N LYS A 196 -3.93 -18.98 9.38
CA LYS A 196 -4.35 -20.37 9.57
C LYS A 196 -4.27 -20.79 11.02
N GLU A 197 -3.19 -20.49 11.74
CA GLU A 197 -3.01 -20.77 13.17
C GLU A 197 -4.12 -20.13 14.01
N VAL A 198 -4.47 -18.86 13.74
CA VAL A 198 -5.56 -18.15 14.42
C VAL A 198 -6.92 -18.81 14.18
N LEU A 199 -7.23 -19.17 12.92
CA LEU A 199 -8.49 -19.83 12.56
C LEU A 199 -8.60 -21.25 13.16
N GLU A 200 -7.50 -22.00 13.22
CA GLU A 200 -7.47 -23.32 13.85
C GLU A 200 -7.78 -23.22 15.36
N THR A 201 -7.21 -22.24 16.05
CA THR A 201 -7.52 -21.97 17.45
C THR A 201 -8.99 -21.60 17.63
N PHE A 202 -9.51 -20.67 16.80
CA PHE A 202 -10.91 -20.28 16.84
C PHE A 202 -11.86 -21.46 16.62
N LYS A 203 -11.57 -22.34 15.67
CA LYS A 203 -12.38 -23.56 15.44
C LYS A 203 -12.42 -24.50 16.63
N GLN A 204 -11.35 -24.58 17.42
CA GLN A 204 -11.26 -25.45 18.58
C GLN A 204 -11.93 -24.87 19.83
N THR A 205 -11.82 -23.57 20.03
CA THR A 205 -12.22 -22.89 21.27
C THR A 205 -13.51 -22.10 21.16
N GLY A 206 -13.89 -21.68 19.93
CA GLY A 206 -14.98 -20.75 19.68
C GLY A 206 -14.59 -19.29 19.95
N GLU A 207 -13.33 -19.01 20.31
CA GLU A 207 -12.86 -17.69 20.69
C GLU A 207 -11.53 -17.38 19.98
N PHE A 208 -11.30 -16.12 19.63
CA PHE A 208 -10.00 -15.68 19.14
C PHE A 208 -8.97 -15.59 20.27
N PRO A 209 -7.72 -16.01 20.04
CA PRO A 209 -6.66 -15.97 21.05
C PRO A 209 -6.11 -14.56 21.23
N VAL A 210 -6.97 -13.60 21.58
CA VAL A 210 -6.62 -12.18 21.68
C VAL A 210 -7.32 -11.51 22.85
N GLU A 211 -6.57 -10.72 23.60
CA GLU A 211 -7.08 -9.87 24.66
C GLU A 211 -6.61 -8.43 24.41
N PHE A 212 -7.56 -7.53 24.13
CA PHE A 212 -7.28 -6.11 23.88
C PHE A 212 -7.17 -5.35 25.20
N TYR A 213 -6.21 -4.43 25.28
CA TYR A 213 -6.28 -3.34 26.24
C TYR A 213 -7.46 -2.45 25.87
N LEU A 214 -8.19 -1.96 26.87
CA LEU A 214 -9.30 -1.03 26.68
C LEU A 214 -8.81 0.39 26.96
N ASP A 215 -9.10 1.32 26.06
CA ASP A 215 -8.92 2.75 26.30
C ASP A 215 -10.19 3.33 26.92
N ASP A 216 -10.05 3.94 28.10
CA ASP A 216 -11.18 4.46 28.88
C ASP A 216 -11.82 5.71 28.26
N ASP A 217 -11.07 6.52 27.54
CA ASP A 217 -11.55 7.77 26.94
C ASP A 217 -12.31 7.51 25.64
N LEU A 218 -11.75 6.70 24.75
CA LEU A 218 -12.35 6.40 23.45
C LEU A 218 -13.28 5.17 23.48
N GLN A 219 -13.22 4.35 24.55
CA GLN A 219 -13.97 3.09 24.69
C GLN A 219 -13.70 2.10 23.53
N ILE A 220 -12.45 2.02 23.07
CA ILE A 220 -11.99 1.14 22.02
C ILE A 220 -10.89 0.22 22.52
N GLY A 221 -10.76 -0.95 21.89
CA GLY A 221 -9.69 -1.90 22.16
C GLY A 221 -8.41 -1.52 21.39
N PHE A 222 -7.25 -1.86 21.96
CA PHE A 222 -5.99 -1.72 21.23
C PHE A 222 -4.96 -2.77 21.63
N LEU A 223 -4.04 -3.07 20.70
CA LEU A 223 -2.84 -3.88 20.90
C LEU A 223 -1.65 -3.20 20.22
N TYR A 224 -0.44 -3.53 20.66
CA TYR A 224 0.77 -3.05 20.01
C TYR A 224 1.87 -4.10 20.06
N ALA A 225 2.75 -4.11 19.06
CA ALA A 225 3.85 -5.06 18.93
C ALA A 225 5.01 -4.46 18.11
N GLY A 226 6.01 -5.28 17.79
CA GLY A 226 7.13 -4.88 16.92
C GLY A 226 8.18 -4.00 17.62
N GLY A 227 8.47 -4.32 18.88
CA GLY A 227 9.52 -3.61 19.64
C GLY A 227 9.03 -2.39 20.42
N LEU A 228 7.77 -1.98 20.26
CA LEU A 228 7.17 -0.95 21.10
C LEU A 228 7.10 -1.44 22.57
N LYS A 229 7.74 -0.71 23.48
CA LYS A 229 7.73 -1.04 24.91
C LYS A 229 7.13 0.13 25.70
N VAL A 230 5.99 -0.07 26.31
CA VAL A 230 5.30 0.91 27.16
C VAL A 230 5.06 0.27 28.52
N GLN A 231 5.48 0.94 29.59
CA GLN A 231 5.40 0.39 30.94
C GLN A 231 3.94 0.24 31.43
N TYR A 232 3.09 1.22 31.08
CA TYR A 232 1.68 1.22 31.39
C TYR A 232 0.91 1.49 30.08
N PRO A 233 0.28 0.49 29.48
CA PRO A 233 -0.35 0.62 28.18
C PRO A 233 -1.63 1.46 28.26
N ARG A 234 -1.51 2.74 28.00
CA ARG A 234 -2.61 3.66 27.68
C ARG A 234 -2.48 4.01 26.21
N LEU A 235 -3.58 4.06 25.48
CA LEU A 235 -3.56 4.32 24.04
C LEU A 235 -2.76 5.59 23.70
N ARG A 236 -2.99 6.69 24.43
CA ARG A 236 -2.27 7.96 24.25
C ARG A 236 -0.75 7.79 24.38
N ALA A 237 -0.28 7.06 25.39
CA ALA A 237 1.15 6.82 25.59
C ALA A 237 1.75 5.94 24.49
N VAL A 238 1.01 4.91 24.07
CA VAL A 238 1.41 4.03 22.97
C VAL A 238 1.49 4.79 21.66
N VAL A 239 0.47 5.59 21.33
CA VAL A 239 0.44 6.39 20.09
C VAL A 239 1.53 7.46 20.10
N LYS A 240 1.71 8.21 21.19
CA LYS A 240 2.82 9.19 21.29
C LYS A 240 4.16 8.52 21.01
N LYS A 241 4.45 7.40 21.65
CA LYS A 241 5.69 6.64 21.44
C LYS A 241 5.81 6.13 19.99
N PHE A 242 4.72 5.59 19.44
CA PHE A 242 4.66 5.12 18.07
C PHE A 242 5.00 6.23 17.07
N LEU A 243 4.50 7.44 17.29
CA LEU A 243 4.78 8.62 16.48
C LEU A 243 6.22 9.13 16.69
N TYR A 244 6.66 9.24 17.96
CA TYR A 244 7.97 9.76 18.31
C TYR A 244 9.12 8.87 17.82
N GLU A 245 8.98 7.55 17.91
CA GLU A 245 9.98 6.59 17.42
C GLU A 245 9.92 6.36 15.90
N THR A 246 9.07 7.09 15.18
CA THR A 246 9.08 7.03 13.71
C THR A 246 10.40 7.63 13.21
N PRO A 247 11.20 6.89 12.43
CA PRO A 247 12.44 7.43 11.90
C PRO A 247 12.15 8.62 10.98
N PRO A 248 13.10 9.56 10.86
CA PRO A 248 13.00 10.60 9.83
C PRO A 248 12.66 9.98 8.48
N TRP A 249 11.69 10.58 7.79
CA TRP A 249 11.21 10.10 6.48
C TRP A 249 10.70 8.65 6.51
N GLY A 250 10.20 8.18 7.65
CA GLY A 250 9.43 6.95 7.72
C GLY A 250 8.09 7.06 6.98
N TYR A 251 7.32 5.98 6.98
CA TYR A 251 5.98 6.00 6.41
C TYR A 251 4.96 5.37 7.35
N PHE A 252 3.70 5.79 7.23
CA PHE A 252 2.57 5.20 7.93
C PHE A 252 1.71 4.41 6.96
N ALA A 253 1.34 3.19 7.34
CA ALA A 253 0.37 2.39 6.62
C ALA A 253 -0.91 2.25 7.46
N PHE A 254 -2.03 2.76 6.95
CA PHE A 254 -3.35 2.59 7.51
C PHE A 254 -4.00 1.36 6.86
N LEU A 255 -4.32 0.36 7.65
CA LEU A 255 -4.70 -0.98 7.22
C LEU A 255 -6.08 -1.37 7.75
N PRO A 256 -7.17 -0.74 7.26
CA PRO A 256 -8.51 -1.04 7.71
C PRO A 256 -9.01 -2.39 7.20
N PHE A 257 -9.43 -3.26 8.12
CA PHE A 257 -10.31 -4.41 7.92
C PHE A 257 -11.71 -3.97 8.35
N LEU A 258 -12.28 -3.09 7.60
CA LEU A 258 -13.60 -2.48 7.79
C LEU A 258 -14.36 -2.55 6.47
N PRO A 259 -15.70 -2.61 6.52
CA PRO A 259 -16.48 -2.53 5.28
C PRO A 259 -16.10 -1.28 4.49
N TYR A 260 -15.83 -1.48 3.18
CA TYR A 260 -15.49 -0.38 2.30
C TYR A 260 -16.71 0.49 2.05
N ASP A 261 -16.62 1.77 2.38
CA ASP A 261 -17.54 2.81 1.95
C ASP A 261 -16.82 4.18 1.84
N GLU A 262 -17.44 5.11 1.11
CA GLU A 262 -16.85 6.42 0.79
C GLU A 262 -16.53 7.23 2.05
N GLU A 263 -17.37 7.19 3.08
CA GLU A 263 -17.17 7.91 4.33
C GLU A 263 -15.92 7.41 5.08
N ILE A 264 -15.72 6.08 5.12
CA ILE A 264 -14.54 5.49 5.73
C ILE A 264 -13.29 5.88 4.95
N GLU A 265 -13.34 5.82 3.61
CA GLU A 265 -12.23 6.22 2.75
C GLU A 265 -11.88 7.71 2.95
N GLU A 266 -12.88 8.59 3.07
CA GLU A 266 -12.67 10.02 3.35
C GLU A 266 -11.92 10.24 4.67
N ILE A 267 -12.38 9.60 5.77
CA ILE A 267 -11.72 9.76 7.09
C ILE A 267 -10.27 9.27 7.04
N PHE A 268 -9.98 8.15 6.37
CA PHE A 268 -8.60 7.69 6.20
C PHE A 268 -7.78 8.61 5.29
N THR A 269 -8.39 9.23 4.29
CA THR A 269 -7.75 10.25 3.44
C THR A 269 -7.38 11.49 4.26
N ASP A 270 -8.25 11.91 5.17
CA ASP A 270 -7.99 13.01 6.11
C ASP A 270 -6.89 12.64 7.11
N LEU A 271 -6.88 11.42 7.65
CA LEU A 271 -5.79 10.92 8.50
C LEU A 271 -4.45 10.92 7.76
N ARG A 272 -4.42 10.48 6.50
CA ARG A 272 -3.22 10.54 5.65
C ARG A 272 -2.74 11.97 5.47
N THR A 273 -3.65 12.88 5.17
CA THR A 273 -3.36 14.31 4.98
C THR A 273 -2.83 14.93 6.27
N LEU A 274 -3.44 14.63 7.42
CA LEU A 274 -2.99 15.07 8.74
C LEU A 274 -1.57 14.59 9.02
N MET A 275 -1.30 13.29 8.89
CA MET A 275 0.01 12.69 9.18
C MET A 275 1.11 13.23 8.27
N ARG A 276 0.84 13.33 6.97
CA ARG A 276 1.77 13.92 6.02
C ARG A 276 2.06 15.39 6.36
N GLY A 277 1.01 16.18 6.65
CA GLY A 277 1.15 17.60 6.94
C GLY A 277 1.94 17.90 8.22
N ARG A 278 1.76 17.06 9.25
CA ARG A 278 2.41 17.25 10.56
C ARG A 278 3.80 16.62 10.67
N ARG A 279 4.03 15.51 9.98
CA ARG A 279 5.26 14.71 10.14
C ARG A 279 6.12 14.65 8.88
N GLN A 280 5.67 15.23 7.76
CA GLN A 280 6.29 15.11 6.43
C GLN A 280 6.58 13.65 6.03
N CYS A 281 5.84 12.70 6.61
CA CYS A 281 5.97 11.28 6.33
C CYS A 281 5.02 10.85 5.21
N SER A 282 5.45 9.87 4.44
CA SER A 282 4.60 9.22 3.44
C SER A 282 3.48 8.42 4.08
N THR A 283 2.38 8.28 3.38
CA THR A 283 1.24 7.50 3.89
C THR A 283 0.68 6.53 2.85
N ILE A 284 0.38 5.32 3.28
CA ILE A 284 -0.27 4.28 2.49
C ILE A 284 -1.62 3.96 3.10
N LEU A 285 -2.64 3.73 2.28
CA LEU A 285 -3.93 3.22 2.68
C LEU A 285 -4.17 1.89 1.97
N GLY A 286 -4.26 0.81 2.72
CA GLY A 286 -4.50 -0.52 2.20
C GLY A 286 -5.69 -1.18 2.88
N PHE A 287 -6.84 -1.30 2.19
CA PHE A 287 -7.96 -2.06 2.74
C PHE A 287 -7.62 -3.55 2.82
N GLY A 288 -7.78 -4.13 3.99
CA GLY A 288 -7.72 -5.56 4.22
C GLY A 288 -8.99 -6.26 3.75
N PRO A 289 -8.91 -7.51 3.29
CA PRO A 289 -7.68 -8.31 3.16
C PRO A 289 -6.88 -8.04 1.86
N ARG A 290 -7.33 -7.17 0.97
CA ARG A 290 -6.72 -6.91 -0.35
C ARG A 290 -5.22 -6.60 -0.26
N TYR A 291 -4.81 -5.71 0.67
CA TYR A 291 -3.40 -5.30 0.77
C TYR A 291 -2.44 -6.45 1.14
N LEU A 292 -2.94 -7.53 1.76
CA LEU A 292 -2.13 -8.71 2.07
C LEU A 292 -1.53 -9.34 0.80
N HIS A 293 -2.19 -9.13 -0.35
CA HIS A 293 -1.80 -9.60 -1.68
C HIS A 293 -1.27 -8.47 -2.58
N SER A 294 -0.79 -7.38 -2.00
CA SER A 294 -0.15 -6.26 -2.72
C SER A 294 1.02 -5.70 -1.91
N THR A 295 0.77 -4.77 -1.01
CA THR A 295 1.81 -4.14 -0.17
C THR A 295 2.26 -5.01 1.01
N GLY A 296 1.57 -6.12 1.29
CA GLY A 296 1.86 -6.99 2.42
C GLY A 296 3.28 -7.58 2.44
N GLN A 297 3.85 -7.88 1.27
CA GLN A 297 5.25 -8.30 1.14
C GLN A 297 6.20 -7.19 1.60
N LEU A 298 6.04 -5.97 1.08
CA LEU A 298 6.82 -4.79 1.45
C LEU A 298 6.78 -4.50 2.95
N PHE A 299 5.61 -4.58 3.57
CA PHE A 299 5.44 -4.23 4.99
C PHE A 299 6.25 -5.15 5.92
N LYS A 300 6.46 -6.38 5.53
CA LYS A 300 7.20 -7.39 6.32
C LYS A 300 8.65 -7.51 5.88
N GLY A 301 8.90 -7.56 4.58
CA GLY A 301 10.22 -7.78 4.00
C GLY A 301 11.00 -6.51 3.68
N GLY A 302 10.34 -5.38 3.48
CA GLY A 302 10.95 -4.12 3.07
C GLY A 302 11.72 -3.37 4.16
N PRO A 303 12.06 -2.09 3.96
CA PRO A 303 12.81 -1.27 4.92
C PRO A 303 12.10 -1.17 6.28
N ARG A 304 12.88 -1.05 7.37
CA ARG A 304 12.34 -0.92 8.75
C ARG A 304 11.89 0.50 9.10
N THR A 305 11.42 1.25 8.12
CA THR A 305 10.98 2.65 8.28
C THR A 305 9.45 2.79 8.41
N GLY A 306 8.70 1.69 8.25
CA GLY A 306 7.24 1.67 8.32
C GLY A 306 6.67 1.67 9.72
N ARG A 307 5.49 2.27 9.86
CA ARG A 307 4.62 2.23 11.03
C ARG A 307 3.24 1.77 10.58
N PHE A 308 2.69 0.73 11.21
CA PHE A 308 1.51 0.04 10.73
C PHE A 308 0.35 0.20 11.70
N LEU A 309 -0.80 0.66 11.22
CA LEU A 309 -2.02 0.79 12.01
C LEU A 309 -3.09 -0.12 11.39
N ILE A 310 -3.39 -1.22 12.04
CA ILE A 310 -4.46 -2.13 11.67
C ILE A 310 -5.74 -1.70 12.39
N PHE A 311 -6.86 -1.67 11.67
CA PHE A 311 -8.15 -1.31 12.22
C PHE A 311 -9.13 -2.45 11.98
N THR A 312 -9.81 -2.87 13.04
CA THR A 312 -10.88 -3.87 13.00
C THR A 312 -12.09 -3.37 13.78
N ARG A 313 -13.19 -4.05 13.67
CA ARG A 313 -14.41 -3.79 14.44
C ARG A 313 -14.88 -5.04 15.18
N LYS A 314 -15.72 -4.86 16.17
CA LYS A 314 -16.46 -5.94 16.78
C LYS A 314 -17.46 -6.55 15.79
N GLY A 315 -17.59 -7.87 15.76
CA GLY A 315 -18.59 -8.56 14.95
C GLY A 315 -20.01 -8.22 15.39
N ARG A 316 -20.94 -8.33 14.47
CA ARG A 316 -22.39 -8.19 14.73
C ARG A 316 -23.02 -9.56 14.90
N VAL A 317 -24.16 -9.61 15.58
CA VAL A 317 -24.92 -10.86 15.82
C VAL A 317 -25.36 -11.57 14.53
N ALA A 318 -25.49 -10.85 13.43
CA ALA A 318 -25.97 -11.34 12.12
C ALA A 318 -24.88 -11.30 11.03
N GLU A 319 -23.66 -11.76 11.33
CA GLU A 319 -22.61 -11.92 10.32
C GLU A 319 -22.90 -13.13 9.43
N GLN A 320 -22.58 -13.02 8.14
CA GLN A 320 -22.84 -14.08 7.16
C GLN A 320 -21.86 -15.26 7.35
N GLU A 321 -22.41 -16.46 7.51
CA GLU A 321 -21.62 -17.69 7.57
C GLU A 321 -21.02 -18.07 6.22
N ILE A 322 -19.81 -18.64 6.25
CA ILE A 322 -19.18 -19.26 5.07
C ILE A 322 -19.66 -20.72 5.02
N PRO A 323 -20.41 -21.15 3.99
CA PRO A 323 -20.97 -22.49 3.92
C PRO A 323 -19.90 -23.58 4.06
N GLY A 324 -20.09 -24.47 5.04
CA GLY A 324 -19.21 -25.63 5.28
C GLY A 324 -17.90 -25.33 6.03
N TRP A 325 -17.67 -24.08 6.48
CA TRP A 325 -16.40 -23.71 7.14
C TRP A 325 -16.52 -23.57 8.67
N GLY A 326 -17.73 -23.36 9.19
CA GLY A 326 -18.00 -23.23 10.65
C GLY A 326 -17.53 -21.90 11.24
N PHE A 327 -17.38 -20.86 10.42
CA PHE A 327 -17.11 -19.48 10.80
C PHE A 327 -17.70 -18.50 9.77
N THR A 328 -17.83 -17.23 10.14
CA THR A 328 -18.38 -16.17 9.31
C THR A 328 -17.30 -15.49 8.44
N PHE A 329 -17.71 -14.67 7.47
CA PHE A 329 -16.79 -13.82 6.73
C PHE A 329 -16.07 -12.82 7.66
N TRP A 330 -16.75 -12.32 8.70
CA TRP A 330 -16.12 -11.47 9.71
C TRP A 330 -15.03 -12.21 10.50
N ASP A 331 -15.28 -13.46 10.91
CA ASP A 331 -14.28 -14.27 11.61
C ASP A 331 -13.02 -14.46 10.75
N LEU A 332 -13.21 -14.73 9.46
CA LEU A 332 -12.11 -14.85 8.51
C LEU A 332 -11.32 -13.53 8.39
N GLU A 333 -12.02 -12.42 8.19
CA GLU A 333 -11.43 -11.09 8.05
C GLU A 333 -10.67 -10.70 9.32
N PHE A 334 -11.26 -10.94 10.49
CA PHE A 334 -10.62 -10.70 11.78
C PHE A 334 -9.36 -11.57 11.98
N ALA A 335 -9.44 -12.85 11.63
CA ALA A 335 -8.30 -13.76 11.70
C ALA A 335 -7.16 -13.33 10.76
N GLN A 336 -7.47 -12.79 9.59
CA GLN A 336 -6.48 -12.23 8.66
C GLN A 336 -5.83 -10.97 9.24
N ALA A 337 -6.61 -10.07 9.83
CA ALA A 337 -6.11 -8.86 10.49
C ALA A 337 -5.20 -9.19 11.67
N TYR A 338 -5.64 -10.09 12.55
CA TYR A 338 -4.88 -10.48 13.73
C TYR A 338 -3.63 -11.30 13.37
N GLY A 339 -3.74 -12.19 12.39
CA GLY A 339 -2.59 -12.93 11.85
C GLY A 339 -1.54 -12.02 11.24
N ASP A 340 -1.96 -10.95 10.55
CA ASP A 340 -1.03 -9.96 10.01
C ASP A 340 -0.39 -9.08 11.09
N PHE A 341 -1.16 -8.72 12.15
CA PHE A 341 -0.62 -8.06 13.35
C PHE A 341 0.50 -8.91 13.99
N GLN A 342 0.27 -10.21 14.15
CA GLN A 342 1.29 -11.12 14.69
C GLN A 342 2.51 -11.21 13.76
N ALA A 343 2.28 -11.33 12.45
CA ALA A 343 3.34 -11.42 11.47
C ALA A 343 4.23 -10.17 11.45
N LEU A 344 3.64 -8.97 11.50
CA LEU A 344 4.37 -7.70 11.61
C LEU A 344 5.14 -7.62 12.92
N GLY A 345 4.51 -7.99 14.04
CA GLY A 345 5.14 -8.00 15.36
C GLY A 345 6.36 -8.91 15.43
N GLU A 346 6.27 -10.14 14.91
CA GLU A 346 7.38 -11.10 14.87
C GLU A 346 8.51 -10.67 13.93
N ARG A 347 8.20 -9.87 12.91
CA ARG A 347 9.19 -9.22 12.03
C ARG A 347 9.77 -7.93 12.63
N GLU A 348 9.49 -7.66 13.91
CA GLU A 348 9.90 -6.42 14.60
C GLU A 348 9.45 -5.15 13.88
N ARG A 349 8.28 -5.20 13.23
CA ARG A 349 7.65 -4.05 12.60
C ARG A 349 6.74 -3.37 13.61
N PRO A 350 6.96 -2.12 13.99
CA PRO A 350 6.08 -1.41 14.91
C PRO A 350 4.65 -1.36 14.37
N VAL A 351 3.74 -2.03 15.08
CA VAL A 351 2.34 -2.17 14.67
C VAL A 351 1.42 -1.86 15.84
N LEU A 352 0.36 -1.12 15.56
CA LEU A 352 -0.74 -0.81 16.45
C LEU A 352 -2.03 -1.37 15.84
N HIS A 353 -2.75 -2.18 16.60
CA HIS A 353 -4.05 -2.71 16.21
C HIS A 353 -5.13 -2.01 17.02
N ILE A 354 -6.01 -1.29 16.37
CA ILE A 354 -7.16 -0.58 16.93
C ILE A 354 -8.41 -1.43 16.66
N HIS A 355 -9.15 -1.73 17.71
CA HIS A 355 -10.36 -2.54 17.63
C HIS A 355 -11.57 -1.71 18.06
N PHE A 356 -12.38 -1.33 17.11
CA PHE A 356 -13.59 -0.53 17.29
C PHE A 356 -14.76 -1.35 17.82
N THR A 357 -15.74 -0.68 18.39
CA THR A 357 -17.03 -1.27 18.74
C THR A 357 -17.88 -1.59 17.50
N GLU A 358 -19.11 -1.99 17.68
CA GLU A 358 -20.08 -2.14 16.59
C GLU A 358 -20.38 -0.80 15.88
N ASN A 359 -20.16 0.33 16.57
CA ASN A 359 -20.33 1.69 16.05
C ASN A 359 -19.03 2.23 15.42
N TYR A 360 -18.30 1.39 14.72
CA TYR A 360 -16.96 1.63 14.20
C TYR A 360 -16.79 2.94 13.40
N LYS A 361 -17.82 3.45 12.74
CA LYS A 361 -17.75 4.75 12.03
C LYS A 361 -17.62 5.92 13.01
N GLU A 362 -18.40 5.92 14.08
CA GLU A 362 -18.28 6.94 15.12
C GLU A 362 -16.95 6.83 15.87
N ASP A 363 -16.53 5.61 16.16
CA ASP A 363 -15.25 5.36 16.81
C ASP A 363 -14.06 5.80 15.94
N LEU A 364 -14.13 5.59 14.62
CA LEU A 364 -13.13 6.07 13.68
C LEU A 364 -13.07 7.61 13.66
N ARG A 365 -14.21 8.31 13.70
CA ARG A 365 -14.23 9.77 13.82
C ARG A 365 -13.63 10.26 15.15
N LYS A 366 -13.87 9.55 16.26
CA LYS A 366 -13.26 9.86 17.57
C LYS A 366 -11.74 9.62 17.49
N PHE A 367 -11.32 8.52 16.88
CA PHE A 367 -9.90 8.22 16.67
C PHE A 367 -9.22 9.29 15.80
N TYR A 368 -9.87 9.77 14.75
CA TYR A 368 -9.35 10.89 13.94
C TYR A 368 -9.09 12.14 14.79
N ARG A 369 -10.06 12.56 15.60
CA ARG A 369 -9.91 13.73 16.49
C ARG A 369 -8.79 13.54 17.52
N PHE A 370 -8.68 12.34 18.05
CA PHE A 370 -7.62 11.97 18.97
C PHE A 370 -6.24 12.06 18.31
N MET A 371 -6.09 11.61 17.06
CA MET A 371 -4.85 11.75 16.29
C MET A 371 -4.54 13.21 15.98
N GLU A 372 -5.54 14.02 15.66
CA GLU A 372 -5.39 15.46 15.45
C GLU A 372 -4.87 16.18 16.70
N GLU A 373 -5.41 15.84 17.87
CA GLU A 373 -4.97 16.38 19.16
C GLU A 373 -3.52 15.97 19.48
N ILE A 374 -3.20 14.68 19.39
CA ILE A 374 -1.86 14.17 19.72
C ILE A 374 -0.78 14.77 18.81
N THR A 375 -1.05 14.87 17.52
CA THR A 375 -0.09 15.43 16.57
C THR A 375 0.13 16.94 16.76
N ARG A 376 -0.86 17.68 17.28
CA ARG A 376 -0.72 19.10 17.62
C ARG A 376 0.17 19.30 18.86
N LEU A 377 -0.01 18.48 19.89
CA LEU A 377 0.75 18.60 21.15
C LEU A 377 2.24 18.23 20.97
N SER A 378 2.57 17.38 20.01
CA SER A 378 3.98 17.06 19.70
C SER A 378 4.73 18.23 19.06
N ASP A 379 4.02 19.16 18.41
CA ASP A 379 4.61 20.35 17.79
C ASP A 379 4.87 21.47 18.82
N GLU A 380 4.22 21.44 19.99
CA GLU A 380 4.37 22.44 21.05
C GLU A 380 5.45 22.05 22.10
N GLU A 381 5.88 20.78 22.11
CA GLU A 381 6.90 20.26 23.02
C GLU A 381 8.32 20.19 22.38
N GLU A 382 8.45 20.48 21.07
CA GLU A 382 9.72 20.66 20.34
C GLU A 382 10.11 22.15 20.26
#